data_8d942332b2b257602e6dd081721dce56
#
_entry.id   8d942332b2b257602e6dd081721dce56
#
_cell.length_a   1.000
_cell.length_b   1.000
_cell.length_c   1.000
_cell.angle_alpha   90.00
_cell.angle_beta   90.00
_cell.angle_gamma   90.00
#
_symmetry.space_group_name_H-M   'P 1'
#
loop_
_entity.id
_entity.type
_entity.pdbx_description
1 polymer ?
#
loop_
_entity_poly.entity_id
_entity_poly.type
_entity_poly.pdbx_seq_one_letter_code
_entity_poly.pdbx_strand_id
1 'polypeptide(L)'
;MSFPPSPVAPALPLTFQPLPYSSLQGRAGFSGFPSPAQDYEPRTLDLNTRLIKNPTQTFYLTAAGDSMEGWGIFEGDLLVVDRSIKPRLGHILVAMLEEEVLIKRYALYRGTPHLCSAHPHYPPLPLENTDCQLWGVVRAVIHEYLR
;
A
#
# COMPACT_ATOMS: atom_id res chain seq x y z
N MET A 1 1.89 -20.96 -4.07
CA MET A 1 1.49 -20.07 -5.17
C MET A 1 2.71 -19.27 -5.62
N SER A 2 3.10 -19.42 -6.87
CA SER A 2 4.23 -18.67 -7.42
C SER A 2 3.75 -17.35 -8.00
N PHE A 3 4.57 -16.31 -7.86
CA PHE A 3 4.30 -15.04 -8.52
C PHE A 3 4.46 -15.17 -10.03
N PRO A 4 3.67 -14.44 -10.82
CA PRO A 4 3.86 -14.33 -12.27
C PRO A 4 5.23 -13.70 -12.57
N PRO A 5 5.68 -13.72 -13.84
CA PRO A 5 6.86 -12.96 -14.24
C PRO A 5 6.76 -11.53 -13.73
N SER A 6 7.86 -11.02 -13.21
CA SER A 6 7.85 -9.70 -12.57
C SER A 6 7.48 -8.60 -13.55
N PRO A 7 6.48 -7.75 -13.23
CA PRO A 7 6.26 -6.53 -13.99
C PRO A 7 7.35 -5.48 -13.71
N VAL A 8 8.24 -5.75 -12.77
CA VAL A 8 9.27 -4.81 -12.33
C VAL A 8 10.43 -4.83 -13.31
N ALA A 9 10.78 -3.66 -13.83
CA ALA A 9 12.01 -3.47 -14.62
C ALA A 9 13.25 -3.72 -13.75
N PRO A 10 14.43 -3.96 -14.35
CA PRO A 10 15.66 -4.06 -13.57
C PRO A 10 15.84 -2.85 -12.66
N ALA A 11 16.19 -3.11 -11.40
CA ALA A 11 16.32 -2.06 -10.41
C ALA A 11 17.47 -1.12 -10.73
N LEU A 12 17.18 0.20 -10.77
CA LEU A 12 18.19 1.24 -10.73
C LEU A 12 18.62 1.48 -9.29
N PRO A 13 19.84 1.96 -9.06
CA PRO A 13 20.25 2.36 -7.73
C PRO A 13 19.31 3.42 -7.19
N LEU A 14 18.90 3.29 -5.92
CA LEU A 14 18.08 4.30 -5.27
C LEU A 14 18.86 5.61 -5.16
N THR A 15 18.27 6.70 -5.63
CA THR A 15 18.79 8.03 -5.38
C THR A 15 18.44 8.42 -3.95
N PHE A 16 19.46 8.69 -3.15
CA PHE A 16 19.27 9.16 -1.79
C PHE A 16 19.00 10.65 -1.78
N GLN A 17 17.83 11.06 -1.29
CA GLN A 17 17.43 12.46 -1.23
C GLN A 17 16.77 12.75 0.12
N PRO A 18 17.57 12.92 1.19
CA PRO A 18 17.03 13.26 2.49
C PRO A 18 16.53 14.71 2.52
N LEU A 19 15.31 14.88 3.02
CA LEU A 19 14.70 16.20 3.21
C LEU A 19 14.41 16.44 4.69
N PRO A 20 14.27 17.69 5.11
CA PRO A 20 13.95 18.01 6.50
C PRO A 20 12.68 17.29 6.96
N TYR A 21 12.73 16.71 8.14
CA TYR A 21 11.61 16.00 8.75
C TYR A 21 11.35 16.62 10.14
N SER A 22 10.14 17.14 10.32
CA SER A 22 9.73 17.72 11.59
C SER A 22 9.20 16.64 12.54
N SER A 23 9.60 16.69 13.80
CA SER A 23 9.01 15.90 14.86
C SER A 23 7.64 16.43 15.32
N LEU A 24 7.26 17.62 14.86
CA LEU A 24 5.96 18.21 15.17
C LEU A 24 4.84 17.39 14.52
N GLN A 25 3.74 17.23 15.23
CA GLN A 25 2.54 16.58 14.71
C GLN A 25 1.51 17.64 14.34
N GLY A 26 1.10 17.64 13.06
CA GLY A 26 -0.04 18.41 12.63
C GLY A 26 -1.33 17.74 13.06
N ARG A 27 -2.28 18.51 13.54
CA ARG A 27 -3.60 17.99 13.98
C ARG A 27 -4.66 18.36 12.95
N ALA A 28 -5.53 17.43 12.65
CA ALA A 28 -6.67 17.66 11.77
C ALA A 28 -7.82 18.39 12.48
N GLY A 29 -7.83 18.40 13.82
CA GLY A 29 -8.82 19.11 14.63
C GLY A 29 -8.12 20.07 15.61
N PHE A 30 -8.81 21.14 16.00
CA PHE A 30 -8.32 22.05 17.03
C PHE A 30 -8.55 21.43 18.41
N SER A 31 -7.47 21.17 19.14
CA SER A 31 -7.51 20.57 20.48
C SER A 31 -6.70 21.35 21.52
N GLY A 32 -6.61 22.66 21.38
CA GLY A 32 -5.87 23.53 22.30
C GLY A 32 -4.54 24.01 21.71
N PHE A 33 -3.78 24.75 22.53
CA PHE A 33 -2.51 25.29 22.11
C PHE A 33 -1.42 24.23 22.14
N PRO A 34 -0.49 24.22 21.16
CA PRO A 34 0.65 23.33 21.22
C PRO A 34 1.51 23.63 22.45
N SER A 35 2.06 22.60 23.06
CA SER A 35 2.97 22.78 24.19
C SER A 35 4.23 23.51 23.73
N PRO A 36 4.64 24.62 24.40
CA PRO A 36 5.86 25.31 24.04
C PRO A 36 7.15 24.55 24.37
N ALA A 37 7.03 23.39 25.05
CA ALA A 37 8.17 22.58 25.47
C ALA A 37 8.45 21.39 24.54
N GLN A 38 7.92 21.37 23.33
CA GLN A 38 8.27 20.32 22.36
C GLN A 38 9.70 20.53 21.89
N ASP A 39 10.56 19.57 22.21
CA ASP A 39 11.92 19.53 21.72
C ASP A 39 11.92 19.39 20.20
N TYR A 40 12.47 20.37 19.52
CA TYR A 40 12.65 20.35 18.09
C TYR A 40 14.04 19.79 17.77
N GLU A 41 14.10 18.49 17.46
CA GLU A 41 15.30 17.89 16.91
C GLU A 41 15.25 17.91 15.39
N PRO A 42 16.22 18.52 14.71
CA PRO A 42 16.28 18.47 13.26
C PRO A 42 16.55 17.03 12.82
N ARG A 43 15.68 16.51 11.96
CA ARG A 43 15.81 15.18 11.36
C ARG A 43 15.72 15.29 9.85
N THR A 44 16.19 14.26 9.18
CA THR A 44 15.99 14.13 7.74
C THR A 44 15.27 12.84 7.43
N LEU A 45 14.51 12.84 6.35
CA LEU A 45 13.79 11.68 5.86
C LEU A 45 13.99 11.57 4.36
N ASP A 46 14.36 10.38 3.92
CA ASP A 46 14.35 10.01 2.51
C ASP A 46 13.22 9.02 2.27
N LEU A 47 12.25 9.40 1.42
CA LEU A 47 11.08 8.56 1.16
C LEU A 47 11.45 7.25 0.46
N ASN A 48 12.44 7.26 -0.41
CA ASN A 48 12.88 6.03 -1.05
C ASN A 48 13.37 5.01 -0.01
N THR A 49 14.19 5.46 0.92
CA THR A 49 14.70 4.61 2.00
C THR A 49 13.57 4.12 2.91
N ARG A 50 12.59 4.98 3.19
CA ARG A 50 11.47 4.65 4.08
C ARG A 50 10.50 3.65 3.45
N LEU A 51 10.13 3.86 2.19
CA LEU A 51 9.02 3.15 1.56
C LEU A 51 9.47 1.96 0.71
N ILE A 52 10.70 1.97 0.20
CA ILE A 52 11.21 0.93 -0.68
C ILE A 52 12.29 0.14 0.07
N LYS A 53 11.92 -1.03 0.57
CA LYS A 53 12.85 -1.89 1.33
C LYS A 53 13.55 -2.90 0.44
N ASN A 54 12.96 -3.25 -0.69
CA ASN A 54 13.52 -4.19 -1.64
C ASN A 54 13.30 -3.68 -3.07
N PRO A 55 14.24 -2.85 -3.59
CA PRO A 55 14.06 -2.21 -4.90
C PRO A 55 13.84 -3.18 -6.06
N THR A 56 14.50 -4.35 -6.03
CA THR A 56 14.37 -5.35 -7.10
C THR A 56 13.00 -6.04 -7.11
N GLN A 57 12.23 -5.94 -6.03
CA GLN A 57 10.92 -6.58 -5.87
C GLN A 57 9.79 -5.57 -5.67
N THR A 58 10.07 -4.29 -5.85
CA THR A 58 9.09 -3.22 -5.64
C THR A 58 8.69 -2.59 -6.98
N PHE A 59 7.40 -2.38 -7.14
CA PHE A 59 6.85 -1.64 -8.29
C PHE A 59 5.73 -0.71 -7.84
N TYR A 60 5.34 0.21 -8.72
CA TYR A 60 4.24 1.12 -8.48
C TYR A 60 3.02 0.71 -9.29
N LEU A 61 1.85 0.98 -8.74
CA LEU A 61 0.57 0.73 -9.37
C LEU A 61 -0.38 1.87 -9.02
N THR A 62 -1.18 2.30 -9.98
CA THR A 62 -2.21 3.30 -9.74
C THR A 62 -3.54 2.61 -9.42
N ALA A 63 -4.19 3.03 -8.35
CA ALA A 63 -5.49 2.51 -7.97
C ALA A 63 -6.60 3.04 -8.88
N ALA A 64 -7.55 2.19 -9.20
CA ALA A 64 -8.75 2.55 -9.94
C ALA A 64 -9.99 2.04 -9.20
N GLY A 65 -11.08 2.81 -9.27
CA GLY A 65 -12.34 2.45 -8.66
C GLY A 65 -12.45 2.80 -7.18
N ASP A 66 -13.56 2.40 -6.57
CA ASP A 66 -13.96 2.81 -5.22
C ASP A 66 -13.98 1.67 -4.20
N SER A 67 -13.67 0.46 -4.63
CA SER A 67 -13.87 -0.74 -3.79
C SER A 67 -13.02 -0.77 -2.51
N MET A 68 -11.98 0.05 -2.44
CA MET A 68 -11.05 0.09 -1.32
C MET A 68 -11.05 1.43 -0.56
N GLU A 69 -12.01 2.31 -0.83
CA GLU A 69 -12.10 3.62 -0.14
C GLU A 69 -12.22 3.48 1.38
N GLY A 70 -12.96 2.48 1.85
CA GLY A 70 -13.09 2.20 3.28
C GLY A 70 -11.77 1.80 3.97
N TRP A 71 -10.77 1.41 3.21
CA TRP A 71 -9.42 1.11 3.70
C TRP A 71 -8.42 2.22 3.38
N GLY A 72 -8.91 3.37 2.89
CA GLY A 72 -8.07 4.53 2.64
C GLY A 72 -7.36 4.53 1.30
N ILE A 73 -7.82 3.76 0.33
CA ILE A 73 -7.27 3.76 -1.03
C ILE A 73 -8.32 4.32 -1.98
N PHE A 74 -7.96 5.43 -2.63
CA PHE A 74 -8.86 6.16 -3.52
C PHE A 74 -8.39 6.07 -4.97
N GLU A 75 -9.32 6.28 -5.89
CA GLU A 75 -8.99 6.31 -7.32
C GLU A 75 -7.87 7.30 -7.60
N GLY A 76 -6.87 6.88 -8.37
CA GLY A 76 -5.72 7.68 -8.71
C GLY A 76 -4.57 7.64 -7.71
N ASP A 77 -4.75 6.98 -6.57
CA ASP A 77 -3.67 6.81 -5.59
C ASP A 77 -2.54 5.98 -6.17
N LEU A 78 -1.32 6.32 -5.78
CA LEU A 78 -0.12 5.56 -6.13
C LEU A 78 0.17 4.54 -5.04
N LEU A 79 0.26 3.30 -5.42
CA LEU A 79 0.57 2.19 -4.53
C LEU A 79 2.04 1.80 -4.67
N VAL A 80 2.70 1.61 -3.53
CA VAL A 80 4.03 1.00 -3.46
C VAL A 80 3.83 -0.48 -3.14
N VAL A 81 4.14 -1.35 -4.09
CA VAL A 81 3.86 -2.79 -3.99
C VAL A 81 5.17 -3.55 -3.89
N ASP A 82 5.28 -4.38 -2.87
CA ASP A 82 6.47 -5.17 -2.59
C ASP A 82 6.16 -6.66 -2.76
N ARG A 83 6.83 -7.30 -3.69
CA ARG A 83 6.64 -8.72 -4.01
C ARG A 83 7.40 -9.64 -3.07
N SER A 84 8.33 -9.12 -2.29
CA SER A 84 9.13 -9.91 -1.36
C SER A 84 8.40 -10.20 -0.04
N ILE A 85 7.32 -9.48 0.23
CA ILE A 85 6.55 -9.66 1.47
C ILE A 85 5.63 -10.87 1.33
N LYS A 86 5.72 -11.79 2.28
CA LYS A 86 4.79 -12.92 2.35
C LYS A 86 3.41 -12.42 2.79
N PRO A 87 2.36 -12.68 2.02
CA PRO A 87 1.00 -12.27 2.38
C PRO A 87 0.57 -12.81 3.73
N ARG A 88 -0.06 -11.97 4.53
CA ARG A 88 -0.64 -12.30 5.83
C ARG A 88 -2.01 -11.67 5.96
N LEU A 89 -2.83 -12.21 6.86
CA LEU A 89 -4.14 -11.63 7.16
C LEU A 89 -4.00 -10.15 7.54
N GLY A 90 -4.84 -9.32 6.96
CA GLY A 90 -4.82 -7.87 7.15
C GLY A 90 -4.02 -7.11 6.10
N HIS A 91 -3.14 -7.78 5.36
CA HIS A 91 -2.41 -7.13 4.27
C HIS A 91 -3.33 -6.78 3.11
N ILE A 92 -3.03 -5.66 2.45
CA ILE A 92 -3.65 -5.31 1.17
C ILE A 92 -2.79 -5.91 0.08
N LEU A 93 -3.42 -6.67 -0.80
CA LEU A 93 -2.74 -7.42 -1.84
C LEU A 93 -3.11 -6.89 -3.22
N VAL A 94 -2.16 -6.98 -4.12
CA VAL A 94 -2.39 -6.83 -5.55
C VAL A 94 -2.45 -8.24 -6.13
N ALA A 95 -3.54 -8.55 -6.81
CA ALA A 95 -3.80 -9.85 -7.39
C ALA A 95 -4.28 -9.72 -8.82
N MET A 96 -4.04 -10.75 -9.63
CA MET A 96 -4.59 -10.85 -10.97
C MET A 96 -5.59 -12.00 -11.03
N LEU A 97 -6.78 -11.70 -11.49
CA LEU A 97 -7.86 -12.66 -11.73
C LEU A 97 -8.47 -12.39 -13.09
N GLU A 98 -8.50 -13.41 -13.97
CA GLU A 98 -9.10 -13.29 -15.30
C GLU A 98 -8.60 -12.06 -16.08
N GLU A 99 -7.29 -11.84 -16.10
CA GLU A 99 -6.63 -10.71 -16.76
C GLU A 99 -6.95 -9.33 -16.16
N GLU A 100 -7.63 -9.29 -15.03
CA GLU A 100 -7.94 -8.07 -14.30
C GLU A 100 -7.07 -7.96 -13.05
N VAL A 101 -6.49 -6.77 -12.84
CA VAL A 101 -5.69 -6.47 -11.65
C VAL A 101 -6.60 -5.97 -10.55
N LEU A 102 -6.59 -6.66 -9.43
CA LEU A 102 -7.42 -6.35 -8.27
C LEU A 102 -6.58 -5.90 -7.09
N ILE A 103 -7.09 -4.92 -6.34
CA ILE A 103 -6.54 -4.48 -5.06
C ILE A 103 -7.56 -4.87 -4.00
N LYS A 104 -7.18 -5.78 -3.10
CA LYS A 104 -8.09 -6.35 -2.11
C LYS A 104 -7.35 -6.58 -0.80
N ARG A 105 -8.10 -6.67 0.30
CA ARG A 105 -7.55 -7.04 1.61
C ARG A 105 -7.64 -8.54 1.83
N TYR A 106 -6.54 -9.11 2.31
CA TYR A 106 -6.50 -10.50 2.72
C TYR A 106 -7.13 -10.64 4.11
N ALA A 107 -8.30 -11.29 4.17
CA ALA A 107 -9.07 -11.41 5.41
C ALA A 107 -9.75 -12.76 5.49
N LEU A 108 -10.19 -13.15 6.68
CA LEU A 108 -11.07 -14.30 6.86
C LEU A 108 -12.52 -13.88 6.62
N TYR A 109 -13.21 -14.64 5.81
CA TYR A 109 -14.64 -14.56 5.64
C TYR A 109 -15.25 -15.93 5.88
N ARG A 110 -16.15 -16.03 6.87
CA ARG A 110 -16.72 -17.30 7.33
C ARG A 110 -15.65 -18.36 7.63
N GLY A 111 -14.55 -17.93 8.27
CA GLY A 111 -13.46 -18.80 8.70
C GLY A 111 -12.45 -19.21 7.65
N THR A 112 -12.60 -18.80 6.39
CA THR A 112 -11.67 -19.13 5.31
C THR A 112 -11.03 -17.89 4.70
N PRO A 113 -9.79 -18.02 4.14
CA PRO A 113 -9.11 -16.91 3.52
C PRO A 113 -9.82 -16.39 2.27
N HIS A 114 -10.03 -15.08 2.24
CA HIS A 114 -10.69 -14.36 1.14
C HIS A 114 -9.95 -13.09 0.80
N LEU A 115 -10.16 -12.62 -0.42
CA LEU A 115 -9.81 -11.27 -0.83
C LEU A 115 -11.06 -10.40 -0.72
N CYS A 116 -11.00 -9.41 0.15
CA CYS A 116 -12.15 -8.59 0.53
C CYS A 116 -11.98 -7.15 0.07
N SER A 117 -13.09 -6.57 -0.39
CA SER A 117 -13.21 -5.13 -0.63
C SER A 117 -13.69 -4.43 0.64
N ALA A 118 -13.49 -3.11 0.67
CA ALA A 118 -14.04 -2.29 1.75
C ALA A 118 -15.48 -1.84 1.49
N HIS A 119 -16.04 -2.24 0.36
CA HIS A 119 -17.37 -1.81 -0.09
C HIS A 119 -18.34 -3.00 -0.12
N PRO A 120 -19.56 -2.86 0.45
CA PRO A 120 -20.49 -3.98 0.57
C PRO A 120 -21.02 -4.52 -0.78
N HIS A 121 -20.93 -3.74 -1.86
CA HIS A 121 -21.34 -4.19 -3.20
C HIS A 121 -20.36 -5.14 -3.87
N TYR A 122 -19.16 -5.30 -3.30
CA TYR A 122 -18.16 -6.22 -3.85
C TYR A 122 -18.06 -7.44 -2.95
N PRO A 123 -18.53 -8.62 -3.40
CA PRO A 123 -18.50 -9.82 -2.58
C PRO A 123 -17.06 -10.30 -2.34
N PRO A 124 -16.78 -10.91 -1.17
CA PRO A 124 -15.48 -11.53 -0.93
C PRO A 124 -15.17 -12.63 -1.95
N LEU A 125 -13.91 -12.67 -2.38
CA LEU A 125 -13.41 -13.69 -3.31
C LEU A 125 -12.64 -14.76 -2.54
N PRO A 126 -13.06 -16.03 -2.57
CA PRO A 126 -12.31 -17.09 -1.91
C PRO A 126 -10.96 -17.28 -2.60
N LEU A 127 -9.90 -17.45 -1.81
CA LEU A 127 -8.57 -17.75 -2.36
C LEU A 127 -8.44 -19.20 -2.79
N GLU A 128 -9.13 -20.12 -2.13
CA GLU A 128 -9.17 -21.51 -2.52
C GLU A 128 -10.05 -21.70 -3.76
N ASN A 129 -9.58 -22.53 -4.68
CA ASN A 129 -10.28 -22.86 -5.92
C ASN A 129 -10.52 -21.67 -6.86
N THR A 130 -9.80 -20.57 -6.66
CA THR A 130 -9.85 -19.40 -7.54
C THR A 130 -8.51 -19.30 -8.26
N ASP A 131 -8.55 -19.15 -9.58
CA ASP A 131 -7.36 -18.97 -10.40
C ASP A 131 -6.85 -17.53 -10.29
N CYS A 132 -6.37 -17.20 -9.10
CA CYS A 132 -5.91 -15.89 -8.72
C CYS A 132 -4.39 -15.92 -8.49
N GLN A 133 -3.68 -15.01 -9.15
CA GLN A 133 -2.25 -14.84 -8.98
C GLN A 133 -1.98 -13.64 -8.09
N LEU A 134 -1.23 -13.84 -7.00
CA LEU A 134 -0.82 -12.74 -6.13
C LEU A 134 0.42 -12.07 -6.71
N TRP A 135 0.35 -10.76 -6.89
CA TRP A 135 1.47 -9.96 -7.43
C TRP A 135 2.32 -9.34 -6.36
N GLY A 136 1.77 -9.00 -5.23
CA GLY A 136 2.53 -8.42 -4.13
C GLY A 136 1.65 -7.85 -3.03
N VAL A 137 2.31 -7.32 -2.02
CA VAL A 137 1.68 -6.69 -0.86
C VAL A 137 1.85 -5.18 -0.96
N VAL A 138 0.78 -4.44 -0.76
CA VAL A 138 0.82 -2.97 -0.74
C VAL A 138 1.49 -2.53 0.56
N ARG A 139 2.66 -1.92 0.43
CA ARG A 139 3.42 -1.40 1.58
C ARG A 139 2.95 -0.01 1.97
N ALA A 140 2.63 0.82 0.98
CA ALA A 140 2.27 2.21 1.20
C ALA A 140 1.35 2.70 0.09
N VAL A 141 0.60 3.74 0.39
CA VAL A 141 -0.27 4.45 -0.55
C VAL A 141 0.10 5.93 -0.51
N ILE A 142 0.23 6.53 -1.68
CA ILE A 142 0.51 7.96 -1.82
C ILE A 142 -0.70 8.61 -2.47
N HIS A 143 -1.34 9.48 -1.72
CA HIS A 143 -2.49 10.26 -2.20
C HIS A 143 -2.04 11.69 -2.44
N GLU A 144 -2.10 12.12 -3.70
CA GLU A 144 -1.65 13.45 -4.11
C GLU A 144 -2.87 14.36 -4.30
N TYR A 145 -2.84 15.55 -3.71
CA TYR A 145 -3.86 16.57 -3.90
C TYR A 145 -3.60 17.44 -5.14
N LEU A 146 -2.33 17.61 -5.47
CA LEU A 146 -1.90 18.39 -6.62
C LEU A 146 -1.25 17.49 -7.65
N ARG A 147 -1.86 17.38 -8.79
CA ARG A 147 -1.38 16.55 -9.89
C ARG A 147 -1.03 17.39 -11.11
#